data_b88af9047fd5d296728739e10ba4d83b
#
_entry.id   b88af9047fd5d296728739e10ba4d83b
#
_cell.length_a   1.000
_cell.length_b   1.000
_cell.length_c   1.000
_cell.angle_alpha   90.00
_cell.angle_beta   90.00
_cell.angle_gamma   90.00
#
_symmetry.space_group_name_H-M   'P 1'
#
loop_
_entity.id
_entity.type
_entity.pdbx_description
1 polymer ?
#
loop_
_entity_poly.entity_id
_entity_poly.type
_entity_poly.pdbx_seq_one_letter_code
_entity_poly.pdbx_strand_id
1 'polypeptide(L)'
;KADPEVENDPTKFFDIVIEIDLDTLEPYVVGPHTPDLARPISAFAAEIKEKGYPDKLSYALIGSCTNSSYEDMSRAANVAQQGVDAGIKSTCGFLVTPGSEQVYETIQRDGQMETLNAIGATVLANACGPCIGQWRRVDMQQGVPNSIITSFSRNFQKRNDGNSETLAFIGSPEIVTALALAGKLSFNPMTDTIATPSGGQVKLKEPVAKELPELGFICEKDGFVPPAED
;
A
#
# COMPACT_ATOMS: atom_id res chain seq x y z
N LYS A 1 -4.40 -9.74 -27.76
CA LYS A 1 -5.59 -9.53 -28.56
C LYS A 1 -6.31 -10.87 -28.65
N ALA A 2 -7.56 -10.95 -28.19
CA ALA A 2 -8.34 -12.17 -28.24
C ALA A 2 -8.80 -12.46 -29.68
N ASP A 3 -9.13 -13.72 -29.98
CA ASP A 3 -9.72 -14.08 -31.24
C ASP A 3 -11.15 -13.53 -31.33
N PRO A 4 -11.61 -12.99 -32.46
CA PRO A 4 -12.92 -12.37 -32.60
C PRO A 4 -14.09 -13.29 -32.22
N GLU A 5 -13.96 -14.60 -32.47
CA GLU A 5 -14.99 -15.58 -32.11
C GLU A 5 -15.14 -15.72 -30.59
N VAL A 6 -14.04 -15.62 -29.84
CA VAL A 6 -14.02 -15.66 -28.38
C VAL A 6 -14.58 -14.38 -27.79
N GLU A 7 -14.26 -13.22 -28.37
CA GLU A 7 -14.83 -11.94 -27.93
C GLU A 7 -16.35 -11.88 -28.13
N ASN A 8 -16.85 -12.47 -29.22
CA ASN A 8 -18.29 -12.48 -29.53
C ASN A 8 -19.10 -13.41 -28.62
N ASP A 9 -18.57 -14.56 -28.26
CA ASP A 9 -19.24 -15.51 -27.39
C ASP A 9 -18.25 -16.36 -26.59
N PRO A 10 -17.71 -15.82 -25.47
CA PRO A 10 -16.73 -16.52 -24.67
C PRO A 10 -17.29 -17.80 -24.00
N THR A 11 -18.61 -17.92 -23.83
CA THR A 11 -19.23 -19.08 -23.18
C THR A 11 -19.10 -20.37 -23.98
N LYS A 12 -18.82 -20.28 -25.29
CA LYS A 12 -18.53 -21.44 -26.14
C LYS A 12 -17.13 -22.03 -25.92
N PHE A 13 -16.22 -21.26 -25.36
CA PHE A 13 -14.81 -21.58 -25.28
C PHE A 13 -14.32 -21.79 -23.85
N PHE A 14 -15.01 -21.24 -22.85
CA PHE A 14 -14.64 -21.30 -21.43
C PHE A 14 -15.77 -21.84 -20.57
N ASP A 15 -15.42 -22.65 -19.58
CA ASP A 15 -16.38 -23.20 -18.60
C ASP A 15 -16.93 -22.13 -17.65
N ILE A 16 -16.14 -21.08 -17.40
CA ILE A 16 -16.50 -19.96 -16.53
C ILE A 16 -16.12 -18.65 -17.22
N VAL A 17 -17.06 -17.73 -17.30
CA VAL A 17 -16.84 -16.34 -17.74
C VAL A 17 -17.09 -15.41 -16.55
N ILE A 18 -16.10 -14.59 -16.21
CA ILE A 18 -16.18 -13.59 -15.14
C ILE A 18 -16.23 -12.22 -15.81
N GLU A 19 -17.30 -11.49 -15.54
CA GLU A 19 -17.47 -10.10 -15.99
C GLU A 19 -17.23 -9.14 -14.83
N ILE A 20 -16.35 -8.15 -15.03
CA ILE A 20 -16.04 -7.11 -14.05
C ILE A 20 -16.35 -5.76 -14.68
N ASP A 21 -17.34 -5.08 -14.11
CA ASP A 21 -17.69 -3.73 -14.50
C ASP A 21 -16.75 -2.73 -13.79
N LEU A 22 -15.87 -2.11 -14.58
CA LEU A 22 -14.87 -1.17 -14.05
C LEU A 22 -15.49 0.16 -13.56
N ASP A 23 -16.69 0.52 -14.02
CA ASP A 23 -17.37 1.75 -13.59
C ASP A 23 -17.92 1.63 -12.16
N THR A 24 -18.15 0.40 -11.72
CA THR A 24 -18.66 0.09 -10.37
C THR A 24 -17.58 -0.50 -9.44
N LEU A 25 -16.38 -0.76 -9.97
CA LEU A 25 -15.29 -1.34 -9.19
C LEU A 25 -14.76 -0.33 -8.17
N GLU A 26 -14.75 -0.74 -6.92
CA GLU A 26 -14.13 0.02 -5.83
C GLU A 26 -12.84 -0.67 -5.33
N PRO A 27 -11.97 0.02 -4.56
CA PRO A 27 -10.80 -0.60 -3.95
C PRO A 27 -11.17 -1.75 -3.01
N TYR A 28 -10.37 -2.81 -3.04
CA TYR A 28 -10.52 -3.99 -2.17
C TYR A 28 -9.40 -4.04 -1.13
N VAL A 29 -9.77 -4.57 0.04
CA VAL A 29 -8.82 -4.91 1.11
C VAL A 29 -8.87 -6.41 1.35
N VAL A 30 -7.71 -7.03 1.47
CA VAL A 30 -7.53 -8.48 1.61
C VAL A 30 -6.98 -8.83 2.98
N GLY A 31 -7.41 -9.94 3.56
CA GLY A 31 -6.93 -10.45 4.84
C GLY A 31 -7.94 -10.29 5.99
N PRO A 32 -7.57 -10.62 7.23
CA PRO A 32 -6.21 -10.99 7.64
C PRO A 32 -5.88 -12.46 7.37
N HIS A 33 -4.60 -12.81 7.46
CA HIS A 33 -4.05 -14.17 7.48
C HIS A 33 -4.24 -15.01 6.20
N THR A 34 -4.94 -14.54 5.19
CA THR A 34 -5.15 -15.24 3.92
C THR A 34 -5.31 -14.23 2.76
N PRO A 35 -4.79 -14.55 1.57
CA PRO A 35 -5.02 -13.74 0.38
C PRO A 35 -6.43 -13.91 -0.21
N ASP A 36 -7.18 -14.93 0.21
CA ASP A 36 -8.51 -15.25 -0.37
C ASP A 36 -9.65 -14.45 0.24
N LEU A 37 -9.42 -13.80 1.39
CA LEU A 37 -10.43 -13.01 2.10
C LEU A 37 -10.42 -11.56 1.61
N ALA A 38 -10.98 -11.34 0.43
CA ALA A 38 -11.12 -10.01 -0.17
C ALA A 38 -12.52 -9.43 0.09
N ARG A 39 -12.59 -8.11 0.34
CA ARG A 39 -13.84 -7.37 0.43
C ARG A 39 -13.67 -5.94 -0.09
N PRO A 40 -14.73 -5.34 -0.61
CA PRO A 40 -14.71 -3.94 -1.00
C PRO A 40 -14.48 -3.03 0.22
N ILE A 41 -13.80 -1.92 0.02
CA ILE A 41 -13.47 -0.99 1.11
C ILE A 41 -14.70 -0.40 1.78
N SER A 42 -15.81 -0.29 1.05
CA SER A 42 -17.10 0.17 1.57
C SER A 42 -17.68 -0.75 2.65
N ALA A 43 -17.40 -2.06 2.59
CA ALA A 43 -17.85 -3.04 3.57
C ALA A 43 -16.88 -3.21 4.75
N PHE A 44 -15.63 -2.74 4.62
CA PHE A 44 -14.56 -3.08 5.54
C PHE A 44 -14.76 -2.51 6.95
N ALA A 45 -15.27 -1.27 7.09
CA ALA A 45 -15.54 -0.66 8.39
C ALA A 45 -16.57 -1.45 9.22
N ALA A 46 -17.60 -2.00 8.57
CA ALA A 46 -18.59 -2.83 9.23
C ALA A 46 -18.01 -4.16 9.72
N GLU A 47 -17.17 -4.79 8.88
CA GLU A 47 -16.49 -6.05 9.24
C GLU A 47 -15.50 -5.87 10.40
N ILE A 48 -14.71 -4.78 10.41
CA ILE A 48 -13.80 -4.47 11.52
C ILE A 48 -14.55 -4.46 12.84
N LYS A 49 -15.72 -3.79 12.88
CA LYS A 49 -16.58 -3.72 14.08
C LYS A 49 -17.16 -5.07 14.44
N GLU A 50 -17.66 -5.82 13.46
CA GLU A 50 -18.28 -7.15 13.68
C GLU A 50 -17.26 -8.17 14.21
N LYS A 51 -16.06 -8.19 13.63
CA LYS A 51 -15.00 -9.14 14.00
C LYS A 51 -14.16 -8.68 15.20
N GLY A 52 -14.33 -7.43 15.64
CA GLY A 52 -13.53 -6.87 16.73
C GLY A 52 -12.05 -6.70 16.40
N TYR A 53 -11.73 -6.45 15.13
CA TYR A 53 -10.34 -6.18 14.74
C TYR A 53 -9.85 -4.87 15.36
N PRO A 54 -8.60 -4.76 15.83
CA PRO A 54 -8.02 -3.50 16.25
C PRO A 54 -8.07 -2.48 15.11
N ASP A 55 -8.89 -1.45 15.24
CA ASP A 55 -9.09 -0.44 14.19
C ASP A 55 -7.90 0.49 14.03
N LYS A 56 -7.23 0.82 15.14
CA LYS A 56 -6.03 1.65 15.11
C LYS A 56 -4.88 0.92 14.42
N LEU A 57 -4.31 1.55 13.40
CA LEU A 57 -3.13 1.04 12.71
C LEU A 57 -1.88 1.22 13.57
N SER A 58 -1.10 0.15 13.70
CA SER A 58 0.27 0.20 14.24
C SER A 58 1.25 0.62 13.16
N TYR A 59 1.14 0.02 11.99
CA TYR A 59 1.99 0.30 10.84
C TYR A 59 1.22 0.24 9.52
N ALA A 60 1.70 1.05 8.59
CA ALA A 60 1.42 0.98 7.16
C ALA A 60 2.72 0.70 6.41
N LEU A 61 2.69 -0.18 5.41
CA LEU A 61 3.90 -0.59 4.69
C LEU A 61 3.65 -0.66 3.17
N ILE A 62 4.46 0.04 2.40
CA ILE A 62 4.50 -0.07 0.93
C ILE A 62 5.75 -0.84 0.53
N GLY A 63 5.63 -1.72 -0.45
CA GLY A 63 6.72 -2.45 -1.05
C GLY A 63 6.36 -3.91 -1.31
N SER A 64 7.29 -4.76 -1.61
CA SER A 64 8.70 -4.52 -1.86
C SER A 64 9.00 -4.55 -3.37
N CYS A 65 9.08 -5.74 -4.00
CA CYS A 65 9.35 -5.87 -5.44
C CYS A 65 8.10 -5.84 -6.33
N THR A 66 6.91 -6.08 -5.76
CA THR A 66 5.67 -6.28 -6.53
C THR A 66 4.84 -5.00 -6.64
N ASN A 67 4.54 -4.35 -5.51
CA ASN A 67 3.64 -3.20 -5.43
C ASN A 67 4.38 -1.95 -4.92
N SER A 68 5.44 -1.58 -5.61
CA SER A 68 6.22 -0.36 -5.40
C SER A 68 6.99 0.03 -6.69
N SER A 69 6.32 -0.13 -7.82
CA SER A 69 6.77 0.40 -9.12
C SER A 69 6.80 1.93 -9.11
N TYR A 70 7.32 2.55 -10.15
CA TYR A 70 7.28 4.00 -10.29
C TYR A 70 5.85 4.56 -10.26
N GLU A 71 4.90 3.88 -10.93
CA GLU A 71 3.49 4.25 -10.91
C GLU A 71 2.88 4.12 -9.52
N ASP A 72 3.11 3.00 -8.83
CA ASP A 72 2.65 2.77 -7.46
C ASP A 72 3.12 3.87 -6.51
N MET A 73 4.42 4.21 -6.61
CA MET A 73 5.03 5.27 -5.80
C MET A 73 4.48 6.64 -6.16
N SER A 74 4.15 6.89 -7.43
CA SER A 74 3.53 8.14 -7.89
C SER A 74 2.10 8.28 -7.34
N ARG A 75 1.29 7.20 -7.33
CA ARG A 75 -0.04 7.18 -6.73
C ARG A 75 0.03 7.44 -5.22
N ALA A 76 0.91 6.72 -4.53
CA ALA A 76 1.12 6.90 -3.10
C ALA A 76 1.58 8.32 -2.75
N ALA A 77 2.53 8.87 -3.50
CA ALA A 77 3.02 10.23 -3.31
C ALA A 77 1.97 11.31 -3.60
N ASN A 78 1.07 11.06 -4.57
CA ASN A 78 -0.03 11.99 -4.83
C ASN A 78 -1.03 12.05 -3.65
N VAL A 79 -1.36 10.90 -3.04
CA VAL A 79 -2.16 10.87 -1.81
C VAL A 79 -1.40 11.52 -0.65
N ALA A 80 -0.11 11.25 -0.52
CA ALA A 80 0.76 11.87 0.50
C ALA A 80 0.80 13.39 0.37
N GLN A 81 0.88 13.93 -0.87
CA GLN A 81 0.87 15.37 -1.13
C GLN A 81 -0.40 16.04 -0.62
N GLN A 82 -1.54 15.38 -0.77
CA GLN A 82 -2.81 15.90 -0.22
C GLN A 82 -2.76 15.98 1.31
N GLY A 83 -2.06 15.03 1.96
CA GLY A 83 -1.77 15.08 3.39
C GLY A 83 -0.86 16.26 3.75
N VAL A 84 0.22 16.46 2.99
CA VAL A 84 1.15 17.60 3.16
C VAL A 84 0.40 18.94 3.06
N ASP A 85 -0.40 19.09 2.00
CA ASP A 85 -1.17 20.32 1.74
C ASP A 85 -2.18 20.62 2.87
N ALA A 86 -2.69 19.58 3.51
CA ALA A 86 -3.62 19.67 4.64
C ALA A 86 -2.92 19.73 6.02
N GLY A 87 -1.58 19.65 6.06
CA GLY A 87 -0.79 19.60 7.30
C GLY A 87 -0.94 18.29 8.07
N ILE A 88 -1.41 17.22 7.42
CA ILE A 88 -1.63 15.90 8.03
C ILE A 88 -0.38 15.04 7.86
N LYS A 89 0.02 14.36 8.92
CA LYS A 89 1.07 13.34 8.91
C LYS A 89 0.49 11.98 9.26
N SER A 90 1.18 10.92 8.88
CA SER A 90 0.85 9.57 9.33
C SER A 90 0.84 9.51 10.86
N THR A 91 -0.19 8.90 11.43
CA THR A 91 -0.32 8.69 12.89
C THR A 91 0.12 7.30 13.33
N CYS A 92 0.51 6.46 12.38
CA CYS A 92 1.13 5.14 12.60
C CYS A 92 2.55 5.11 12.03
N GLY A 93 3.34 4.09 12.35
CA GLY A 93 4.60 3.86 11.64
C GLY A 93 4.33 3.68 10.14
N PHE A 94 5.10 4.34 9.28
CA PHE A 94 4.92 4.23 7.83
C PHE A 94 6.26 3.88 7.18
N LEU A 95 6.35 2.67 6.62
CA LEU A 95 7.57 2.15 5.99
C LEU A 95 7.36 2.01 4.49
N VAL A 96 8.34 2.40 3.70
CA VAL A 96 8.29 2.34 2.24
C VAL A 96 9.55 1.66 1.72
N THR A 97 9.37 0.61 0.93
CA THR A 97 10.47 -0.09 0.26
C THR A 97 10.26 0.00 -1.25
N PRO A 98 11.04 0.81 -1.97
CA PRO A 98 10.97 0.89 -3.44
C PRO A 98 11.26 -0.46 -4.11
N GLY A 99 10.73 -0.67 -5.31
CA GLY A 99 10.78 -1.95 -6.01
C GLY A 99 12.17 -2.38 -6.47
N SER A 100 13.05 -1.43 -6.68
CA SER A 100 14.46 -1.63 -7.08
C SER A 100 15.27 -0.38 -6.80
N GLU A 101 16.60 -0.49 -6.89
CA GLU A 101 17.49 0.68 -6.80
C GLU A 101 17.19 1.70 -7.90
N GLN A 102 16.93 1.22 -9.10
CA GLN A 102 16.55 2.08 -10.22
C GLN A 102 15.28 2.88 -9.92
N VAL A 103 14.25 2.25 -9.33
CA VAL A 103 13.03 2.96 -8.89
C VAL A 103 13.36 3.93 -7.76
N TYR A 104 14.18 3.51 -6.78
CA TYR A 104 14.60 4.35 -5.66
C TYR A 104 15.23 5.66 -6.15
N GLU A 105 16.26 5.58 -6.98
CA GLU A 105 16.96 6.74 -7.54
C GLU A 105 16.03 7.63 -8.38
N THR A 106 15.14 6.99 -9.16
CA THR A 106 14.19 7.71 -10.01
C THR A 106 13.17 8.48 -9.19
N ILE A 107 12.54 7.88 -8.17
CA ILE A 107 11.57 8.57 -7.31
C ILE A 107 12.23 9.58 -6.37
N GLN A 108 13.51 9.44 -6.08
CA GLN A 108 14.29 10.46 -5.37
C GLN A 108 14.48 11.70 -6.25
N ARG A 109 14.92 11.51 -7.49
CA ARG A 109 15.05 12.60 -8.47
C ARG A 109 13.74 13.33 -8.71
N ASP A 110 12.64 12.59 -8.83
CA ASP A 110 11.34 13.11 -9.27
C ASP A 110 10.47 13.64 -8.09
N GLY A 111 10.95 13.51 -6.83
CA GLY A 111 10.36 14.14 -5.65
C GLY A 111 9.30 13.30 -4.91
N GLN A 112 8.92 12.11 -5.40
CA GLN A 112 7.94 11.26 -4.70
C GLN A 112 8.44 10.84 -3.32
N MET A 113 9.74 10.56 -3.18
CA MET A 113 10.35 10.20 -1.91
C MET A 113 10.28 11.33 -0.89
N GLU A 114 10.55 12.57 -1.32
CA GLU A 114 10.45 13.76 -0.46
C GLU A 114 9.03 13.92 0.09
N THR A 115 8.03 13.78 -0.79
CA THR A 115 6.62 13.88 -0.42
C THR A 115 6.21 12.81 0.60
N LEU A 116 6.63 11.56 0.41
CA LEU A 116 6.35 10.47 1.35
C LEU A 116 7.03 10.71 2.71
N ASN A 117 8.29 11.17 2.71
CA ASN A 117 9.01 11.53 3.93
C ASN A 117 8.32 12.68 4.68
N ALA A 118 7.75 13.66 3.96
CA ALA A 118 7.07 14.82 4.55
C ALA A 118 5.85 14.42 5.40
N ILE A 119 5.15 13.34 5.06
CA ILE A 119 4.06 12.80 5.88
C ILE A 119 4.53 11.82 6.96
N GLY A 120 5.83 11.60 7.12
CA GLY A 120 6.41 10.76 8.15
C GLY A 120 6.73 9.33 7.72
N ALA A 121 6.79 9.03 6.43
CA ALA A 121 7.28 7.75 5.96
C ALA A 121 8.79 7.61 6.20
N THR A 122 9.23 6.38 6.43
CA THR A 122 10.64 5.99 6.44
C THR A 122 10.90 5.09 5.25
N VAL A 123 11.77 5.56 4.36
CA VAL A 123 12.19 4.77 3.19
C VAL A 123 13.28 3.79 3.62
N LEU A 124 13.05 2.51 3.34
CA LEU A 124 13.95 1.41 3.66
C LEU A 124 14.82 1.07 2.45
N ALA A 125 15.92 0.35 2.71
CA ALA A 125 16.72 -0.25 1.65
C ALA A 125 15.88 -1.22 0.80
N ASN A 126 16.26 -1.39 -0.46
CA ASN A 126 15.58 -2.24 -1.45
C ASN A 126 15.76 -3.73 -1.13
N ALA A 127 15.11 -4.20 -0.10
CA ALA A 127 15.16 -5.56 0.38
C ALA A 127 13.77 -6.05 0.80
N CYS A 128 13.60 -7.36 0.87
CA CYS A 128 12.31 -7.96 1.22
C CYS A 128 11.90 -7.68 2.69
N GLY A 129 12.84 -7.51 3.63
CA GLY A 129 12.62 -7.09 5.01
C GLY A 129 11.28 -7.54 5.63
N PRO A 130 10.40 -6.60 5.96
CA PRO A 130 9.08 -6.91 6.55
C PRO A 130 8.21 -7.82 5.70
N CYS A 131 8.35 -7.80 4.36
CA CYS A 131 7.56 -8.63 3.45
C CYS A 131 7.80 -10.14 3.65
N ILE A 132 8.99 -10.54 4.10
CA ILE A 132 9.36 -11.95 4.33
C ILE A 132 9.59 -12.32 5.80
N GLY A 133 9.22 -11.43 6.73
CA GLY A 133 9.36 -11.70 8.16
C GLY A 133 10.73 -11.32 8.76
N GLN A 134 11.56 -10.63 8.03
CA GLN A 134 12.81 -10.05 8.54
C GLN A 134 12.55 -8.65 9.12
N TRP A 135 11.64 -8.60 10.08
CA TRP A 135 11.23 -7.36 10.72
C TRP A 135 11.08 -7.55 12.23
N ARG A 136 12.00 -6.96 12.98
CA ARG A 136 11.93 -6.92 14.43
C ARG A 136 11.26 -5.63 14.88
N ARG A 137 10.02 -5.75 15.33
CA ARG A 137 9.29 -4.63 15.93
C ARG A 137 9.65 -4.47 17.40
N VAL A 138 9.83 -3.22 17.82
CA VAL A 138 10.12 -2.85 19.22
C VAL A 138 8.94 -2.13 19.88
N ASP A 139 7.90 -1.81 19.12
CA ASP A 139 6.71 -1.04 19.51
C ASP A 139 5.57 -1.92 20.05
N MET A 140 5.70 -3.23 19.97
CA MET A 140 4.67 -4.18 20.36
C MET A 140 5.19 -5.28 21.27
N GLN A 141 4.26 -5.93 22.00
CA GLN A 141 4.50 -7.16 22.73
C GLN A 141 3.97 -8.36 21.96
N GLN A 142 4.68 -9.49 22.01
CA GLN A 142 4.22 -10.76 21.43
C GLN A 142 2.91 -11.21 22.08
N GLY A 143 1.97 -11.70 21.27
CA GLY A 143 0.66 -12.15 21.71
C GLY A 143 -0.37 -11.02 21.95
N VAL A 144 -0.02 -9.76 21.69
CA VAL A 144 -0.95 -8.64 21.78
C VAL A 144 -1.53 -8.34 20.38
N PRO A 145 -2.88 -8.32 20.24
CA PRO A 145 -3.53 -7.99 18.97
C PRO A 145 -3.19 -6.58 18.48
N ASN A 146 -2.83 -6.49 17.23
CA ASN A 146 -2.61 -5.22 16.54
C ASN A 146 -2.87 -5.38 15.04
N SER A 147 -3.06 -4.27 14.33
CA SER A 147 -3.35 -4.26 12.89
C SER A 147 -2.29 -3.51 12.12
N ILE A 148 -1.93 -4.05 10.96
CA ILE A 148 -1.09 -3.41 9.96
C ILE A 148 -1.77 -3.48 8.59
N ILE A 149 -1.52 -2.49 7.75
CA ILE A 149 -1.92 -2.49 6.33
C ILE A 149 -0.67 -2.50 5.47
N THR A 150 -0.64 -3.31 4.44
CA THR A 150 0.53 -3.44 3.56
C THR A 150 0.12 -3.48 2.09
N SER A 151 1.05 -3.17 1.18
CA SER A 151 0.88 -3.48 -0.24
C SER A 151 1.60 -4.78 -0.65
N PHE A 152 1.95 -5.63 0.31
CA PHE A 152 2.65 -6.88 0.04
C PHE A 152 1.75 -7.91 -0.65
N SER A 153 2.37 -8.90 -1.28
CA SER A 153 1.66 -10.00 -1.94
C SER A 153 1.31 -11.18 -1.02
N ARG A 154 1.66 -11.11 0.27
CA ARG A 154 1.49 -12.19 1.25
C ARG A 154 1.11 -11.64 2.61
N ASN A 155 0.17 -12.30 3.30
CA ASN A 155 -0.30 -11.90 4.63
C ASN A 155 -0.58 -13.09 5.55
N PHE A 156 0.08 -14.21 5.38
CA PHE A 156 -0.04 -15.37 6.27
C PHE A 156 0.24 -15.00 7.73
N GLN A 157 -0.37 -15.69 8.66
CA GLN A 157 -0.13 -15.50 10.08
C GLN A 157 1.37 -15.53 10.41
N LYS A 158 1.84 -14.59 11.22
CA LYS A 158 3.26 -14.39 11.57
C LYS A 158 4.17 -13.96 10.41
N ARG A 159 3.62 -13.71 9.22
CA ARG A 159 4.43 -13.47 8.02
C ARG A 159 5.36 -12.27 8.14
N ASN A 160 4.93 -11.19 8.77
CA ASN A 160 5.65 -9.93 8.72
C ASN A 160 6.60 -9.73 9.91
N ASP A 161 6.14 -9.94 11.14
CA ASP A 161 6.85 -9.61 12.38
C ASP A 161 6.96 -10.78 13.38
N GLY A 162 6.50 -11.97 12.97
CA GLY A 162 6.54 -13.17 13.80
C GLY A 162 5.45 -13.24 14.89
N ASN A 163 4.63 -12.19 15.07
CA ASN A 163 3.54 -12.20 16.02
C ASN A 163 2.26 -12.81 15.42
N SER A 164 1.69 -13.82 16.08
CA SER A 164 0.45 -14.46 15.65
C SER A 164 -0.77 -13.54 15.71
N GLU A 165 -0.71 -12.54 16.58
CA GLU A 165 -1.78 -11.58 16.83
C GLU A 165 -1.69 -10.32 15.97
N THR A 166 -0.70 -10.23 15.10
CA THR A 166 -0.65 -9.14 14.10
C THR A 166 -1.58 -9.47 12.94
N LEU A 167 -2.65 -8.72 12.82
CA LEU A 167 -3.59 -8.80 11.72
C LEU A 167 -3.05 -7.98 10.54
N ALA A 168 -2.51 -8.68 9.54
CA ALA A 168 -1.96 -8.06 8.34
C ALA A 168 -3.01 -8.04 7.23
N PHE A 169 -3.36 -6.84 6.79
CA PHE A 169 -4.25 -6.60 5.65
C PHE A 169 -3.43 -6.15 4.44
N ILE A 170 -3.99 -6.35 3.24
CA ILE A 170 -3.37 -5.95 1.98
C ILE A 170 -4.30 -4.99 1.25
N GLY A 171 -3.75 -3.89 0.79
CA GLY A 171 -4.38 -2.91 -0.10
C GLY A 171 -3.38 -2.39 -1.13
N SER A 172 -3.82 -1.61 -2.09
CA SER A 172 -2.94 -0.94 -3.03
C SER A 172 -2.12 0.17 -2.33
N PRO A 173 -0.96 0.58 -2.88
CA PRO A 173 -0.09 1.57 -2.24
C PRO A 173 -0.78 2.90 -1.89
N GLU A 174 -1.67 3.40 -2.74
CA GLU A 174 -2.47 4.59 -2.47
C GLU A 174 -3.46 4.39 -1.34
N ILE A 175 -4.09 3.21 -1.24
CA ILE A 175 -4.99 2.87 -0.12
C ILE A 175 -4.19 2.75 1.18
N VAL A 176 -3.03 2.09 1.14
CA VAL A 176 -2.12 2.01 2.30
C VAL A 176 -1.76 3.41 2.79
N THR A 177 -1.44 4.34 1.87
CA THR A 177 -1.11 5.72 2.20
C THR A 177 -2.30 6.48 2.80
N ALA A 178 -3.50 6.33 2.23
CA ALA A 178 -4.72 6.95 2.74
C ALA A 178 -5.05 6.48 4.16
N LEU A 179 -4.94 5.17 4.40
CA LEU A 179 -5.17 4.59 5.73
C LEU A 179 -4.07 5.00 6.73
N ALA A 180 -2.81 5.19 6.29
CA ALA A 180 -1.74 5.71 7.12
C ALA A 180 -2.02 7.14 7.60
N LEU A 181 -2.52 8.01 6.70
CA LEU A 181 -2.91 9.38 7.05
C LEU A 181 -4.08 9.40 8.03
N ALA A 182 -5.07 8.52 7.85
CA ALA A 182 -6.22 8.39 8.74
C ALA A 182 -5.87 7.69 10.07
N GLY A 183 -4.86 6.82 10.09
CA GLY A 183 -4.41 6.06 11.26
C GLY A 183 -5.33 4.93 11.69
N LYS A 184 -6.31 4.55 10.88
CA LYS A 184 -7.29 3.52 11.19
C LYS A 184 -7.70 2.71 9.97
N LEU A 185 -8.00 1.42 10.19
CA LEU A 185 -8.44 0.49 9.14
C LEU A 185 -9.84 0.83 8.59
N SER A 186 -10.73 1.31 9.45
CA SER A 186 -12.13 1.59 9.09
C SER A 186 -12.32 2.80 8.19
N PHE A 187 -11.27 3.53 7.87
CA PHE A 187 -11.33 4.70 7.00
C PHE A 187 -11.60 4.30 5.55
N ASN A 188 -12.65 4.86 4.97
CA ASN A 188 -12.96 4.72 3.55
C ASN A 188 -12.58 6.02 2.82
N PRO A 189 -11.49 6.06 2.04
CA PRO A 189 -11.04 7.28 1.37
C PRO A 189 -12.05 7.81 0.33
N MET A 190 -12.97 6.97 -0.14
CA MET A 190 -13.98 7.38 -1.10
C MET A 190 -15.13 8.20 -0.47
N THR A 191 -15.38 8.04 0.83
CA THR A 191 -16.52 8.66 1.52
C THR A 191 -16.12 9.52 2.70
N ASP A 192 -15.09 9.14 3.43
CA ASP A 192 -14.73 9.73 4.71
C ASP A 192 -13.82 10.96 4.55
N THR A 193 -13.71 11.70 5.63
CA THR A 193 -12.79 12.85 5.74
C THR A 193 -11.80 12.64 6.87
N ILE A 194 -10.64 13.28 6.76
CA ILE A 194 -9.60 13.28 7.80
C ILE A 194 -9.59 14.67 8.46
N ALA A 195 -9.57 14.69 9.80
CA ALA A 195 -9.44 15.93 10.55
C ALA A 195 -8.03 16.55 10.35
N THR A 196 -7.98 17.86 10.07
CA THR A 196 -6.73 18.58 9.94
C THR A 196 -6.28 19.14 11.29
N PRO A 197 -4.98 19.36 11.50
CA PRO A 197 -4.47 20.02 12.70
C PRO A 197 -5.03 21.44 12.92
N SER A 198 -5.47 22.11 11.86
CA SER A 198 -6.12 23.43 11.92
C SER A 198 -7.61 23.39 12.31
N GLY A 199 -8.17 22.21 12.58
CA GLY A 199 -9.57 22.01 12.96
C GLY A 199 -10.55 21.85 11.81
N GLY A 200 -10.05 21.78 10.56
CA GLY A 200 -10.84 21.50 9.36
C GLY A 200 -11.04 20.01 9.11
N GLN A 201 -11.64 19.70 7.98
CA GLN A 201 -11.80 18.34 7.44
C GLN A 201 -11.33 18.35 5.98
N VAL A 202 -10.61 17.30 5.58
CA VAL A 202 -10.20 17.11 4.20
C VAL A 202 -10.70 15.75 3.70
N LYS A 203 -11.28 15.74 2.51
CA LYS A 203 -11.58 14.53 1.76
C LYS A 203 -10.47 14.31 0.74
N LEU A 204 -9.88 13.13 0.78
CA LEU A 204 -8.89 12.74 -0.21
C LEU A 204 -9.54 12.63 -1.59
N LYS A 205 -8.81 13.07 -2.60
CA LYS A 205 -9.19 12.93 -4.01
C LYS A 205 -8.55 11.69 -4.58
N GLU A 206 -9.14 11.16 -5.62
CA GLU A 206 -8.55 10.07 -6.39
C GLU A 206 -7.14 10.44 -6.85
N PRO A 207 -6.14 9.55 -6.67
CA PRO A 207 -4.77 9.85 -7.03
C PRO A 207 -4.57 9.89 -8.54
N VAL A 208 -3.87 10.92 -8.99
CA VAL A 208 -3.37 11.01 -10.36
C VAL A 208 -1.93 10.48 -10.37
N ALA A 209 -1.65 9.48 -11.20
CA ALA A 209 -0.33 8.90 -11.32
C ALA A 209 0.34 9.25 -12.65
N LYS A 210 1.66 9.31 -12.62
CA LYS A 210 2.49 9.17 -13.81
C LYS A 210 2.88 7.70 -13.92
N GLU A 211 2.52 7.05 -15.02
CA GLU A 211 2.84 5.64 -15.25
C GLU A 211 4.35 5.44 -15.45
N LEU A 212 4.98 6.39 -16.14
CA LEU A 212 6.40 6.38 -16.44
C LEU A 212 7.05 7.73 -16.09
N PRO A 213 8.33 7.74 -15.70
CA PRO A 213 9.05 8.99 -15.46
C PRO A 213 9.28 9.76 -16.77
N GLU A 214 8.97 11.05 -16.77
CA GLU A 214 9.09 11.92 -17.95
C GLU A 214 10.51 11.99 -18.51
N LEU A 215 11.51 11.92 -17.64
CA LEU A 215 12.94 11.91 -17.99
C LEU A 215 13.51 10.51 -18.16
N GLY A 216 12.65 9.47 -18.24
CA GLY A 216 13.09 8.08 -18.21
C GLY A 216 13.59 7.65 -16.83
N PHE A 217 13.81 6.36 -16.67
CA PHE A 217 14.43 5.82 -15.46
C PHE A 217 15.90 6.20 -15.39
N ILE A 218 16.42 6.39 -14.17
CA ILE A 218 17.86 6.51 -13.96
C ILE A 218 18.47 5.15 -14.25
N CYS A 219 19.37 5.12 -15.23
CA CYS A 219 20.08 3.93 -15.71
C CYS A 219 21.58 4.06 -15.45
N GLU A 220 21.98 4.61 -14.31
CA GLU A 220 23.39 4.69 -13.97
C GLU A 220 23.94 3.27 -13.72
N LYS A 221 25.13 3.02 -14.27
CA LYS A 221 25.81 1.71 -14.14
C LYS A 221 26.23 1.41 -12.69
N ASP A 222 26.07 2.36 -11.80
CA ASP A 222 26.62 2.37 -10.44
C ASP A 222 25.61 1.93 -9.36
N GLY A 223 24.42 1.43 -9.73
CA GLY A 223 23.53 0.73 -8.81
C GLY A 223 24.08 -0.62 -8.30
N PHE A 224 25.21 -1.07 -8.86
CA PHE A 224 25.94 -2.22 -8.35
C PHE A 224 26.90 -1.79 -7.24
N VAL A 225 26.53 -2.15 -6.02
CA VAL A 225 27.45 -2.03 -4.89
C VAL A 225 28.31 -3.30 -4.83
N PRO A 226 29.62 -3.23 -5.14
CA PRO A 226 30.48 -4.39 -5.05
C PRO A 226 30.58 -4.88 -3.60
N PRO A 227 30.84 -6.18 -3.37
CA PRO A 227 31.14 -6.68 -2.05
C PRO A 227 32.31 -5.90 -1.44
N ALA A 228 32.28 -5.73 -0.10
CA ALA A 228 33.43 -5.17 0.59
C ALA A 228 34.69 -6.02 0.27
N GLU A 229 35.80 -5.38 -0.03
CA GLU A 229 37.08 -6.06 -0.11
C GLU A 229 37.46 -6.50 1.29
N ASP A 230 37.78 -7.81 1.48
CA ASP A 230 38.25 -8.39 2.74
C ASP A 230 39.65 -7.86 3.12
#